data_9a5b7cf208eae7e733cc7927f4b9ead9
#
_entry.id   9a5b7cf208eae7e733cc7927f4b9ead9
#
_cell.length_a   1.000
_cell.length_b   1.000
_cell.length_c   1.000
_cell.angle_alpha   90.00
_cell.angle_beta   90.00
_cell.angle_gamma   90.00
#
_symmetry.space_group_name_H-M   'P 1'
#
loop_
_entity.id
_entity.type
_entity.pdbx_description
1 polymer ?
#
loop_
_entity_poly.entity_id
_entity_poly.type
_entity_poly.pdbx_seq_one_letter_code
_entity_poly.pdbx_strand_id
1 'polypeptide(L)'
;MKLQFVTSGLRTTTQDLGRPGHTHMGVPTGGALDRSAMRYANHLVGNALAAPVLEVTLSGPHLHCLEAGRVALVGSGFDLLLNGEPQPPLLPISVNPGDELIIKSSGNGCRAYLSVSGQWHAERWLGSASALRIGSHELLPGAVWTRGDVLELSLIHI
;
A
#
# COMPACT_ATOMS: atom_id res chain seq x y z
N MET A 1 -13.66 3.29 1.20
CA MET A 1 -12.63 4.27 1.63
C MET A 1 -11.90 4.81 0.41
N LYS A 2 -11.63 6.12 0.35
CA LYS A 2 -10.89 6.74 -0.76
C LYS A 2 -9.75 7.60 -0.25
N LEU A 3 -8.58 7.45 -0.88
CA LEU A 3 -7.36 8.21 -0.61
C LEU A 3 -6.81 8.80 -1.90
N GLN A 4 -6.55 10.10 -1.92
CA GLN A 4 -5.92 10.79 -3.04
C GLN A 4 -4.43 11.00 -2.77
N PHE A 5 -3.60 10.72 -3.75
CA PHE A 5 -2.16 10.96 -3.68
C PHE A 5 -1.84 12.43 -3.95
N VAL A 6 -1.47 13.18 -2.91
CA VAL A 6 -0.90 14.54 -3.03
C VAL A 6 0.54 14.44 -3.53
N THR A 7 1.29 13.47 -3.01
CA THR A 7 2.57 13.00 -3.55
C THR A 7 2.67 11.49 -3.36
N SER A 8 3.44 10.82 -4.22
CA SER A 8 3.66 9.36 -4.13
C SER A 8 4.92 8.95 -3.35
N GLY A 9 5.67 9.92 -2.83
CA GLY A 9 7.01 9.65 -2.32
C GLY A 9 7.97 9.25 -3.45
N LEU A 10 9.06 8.58 -3.12
CA LEU A 10 10.02 8.10 -4.13
C LEU A 10 9.39 7.02 -5.02
N ARG A 11 8.74 6.04 -4.41
CA ARG A 11 8.00 4.99 -5.12
C ARG A 11 6.98 4.34 -4.17
N THR A 12 5.73 4.41 -4.52
CA THR A 12 4.64 3.69 -3.88
C THR A 12 3.97 2.79 -4.90
N THR A 13 3.83 1.52 -4.58
CA THR A 13 3.28 0.50 -5.48
C THR A 13 2.26 -0.38 -4.78
N THR A 14 1.27 -0.86 -5.52
CA THR A 14 0.41 -1.96 -5.07
C THR A 14 1.21 -3.24 -5.05
N GLN A 15 1.20 -3.95 -3.93
CA GLN A 15 1.82 -5.26 -3.79
C GLN A 15 0.91 -6.23 -3.04
N ASP A 16 0.89 -7.49 -3.48
CA ASP A 16 0.26 -8.62 -2.80
C ASP A 16 1.28 -9.75 -2.61
N LEU A 17 0.86 -11.01 -2.60
CA LEU A 17 1.79 -12.14 -2.48
C LEU A 17 2.53 -12.49 -3.79
N GLY A 18 2.23 -11.76 -4.87
CA GLY A 18 2.84 -11.98 -6.19
C GLY A 18 2.17 -13.11 -6.98
N ARG A 19 2.82 -13.49 -8.09
CA ARG A 19 2.35 -14.48 -9.08
C ARG A 19 3.27 -15.69 -9.18
N PRO A 20 3.23 -16.62 -8.20
CA PRO A 20 4.07 -17.83 -8.24
C PRO A 20 3.69 -18.74 -9.41
N GLY A 21 4.62 -19.61 -9.83
CA GLY A 21 4.35 -20.64 -10.83
C GLY A 21 4.64 -20.23 -12.28
N HIS A 22 5.03 -18.97 -12.55
CA HIS A 22 5.20 -18.45 -13.90
C HIS A 22 6.66 -18.17 -14.30
N THR A 23 7.62 -18.50 -13.42
CA THR A 23 9.06 -18.24 -13.65
C THR A 23 9.62 -18.98 -14.85
N HIS A 24 9.07 -20.16 -15.20
CA HIS A 24 9.44 -20.92 -16.40
C HIS A 24 9.10 -20.19 -17.71
N MET A 25 8.20 -19.20 -17.66
CA MET A 25 7.85 -18.33 -18.79
C MET A 25 8.60 -16.99 -18.75
N GLY A 26 9.61 -16.86 -17.89
CA GLY A 26 10.35 -15.61 -17.72
C GLY A 26 9.60 -14.54 -16.91
N VAL A 27 8.50 -14.89 -16.25
CA VAL A 27 7.72 -13.97 -15.45
C VAL A 27 8.18 -14.01 -13.99
N PRO A 28 8.70 -12.88 -13.42
CA PRO A 28 9.08 -12.84 -12.02
C PRO A 28 7.87 -13.02 -11.10
N THR A 29 8.07 -13.67 -9.96
CA THR A 29 7.01 -13.83 -8.96
C THR A 29 6.48 -12.47 -8.49
N GLY A 30 7.36 -11.48 -8.27
CA GLY A 30 6.96 -10.19 -7.72
C GLY A 30 6.36 -10.30 -6.32
N GLY A 31 5.52 -9.35 -5.98
CA GLY A 31 4.87 -9.28 -4.66
C GLY A 31 5.67 -8.47 -3.65
N ALA A 32 5.10 -8.30 -2.46
CA ALA A 32 5.72 -7.59 -1.37
C ALA A 32 7.09 -8.18 -1.01
N LEU A 33 8.07 -7.31 -0.80
CA LEU A 33 9.42 -7.71 -0.42
C LEU A 33 9.42 -8.36 0.98
N ASP A 34 8.73 -7.75 1.95
CA ASP A 34 8.48 -8.34 3.26
C ASP A 34 7.00 -8.77 3.37
N ARG A 35 6.77 -10.03 3.07
CA ARG A 35 5.43 -10.62 3.12
C ARG A 35 4.87 -10.73 4.53
N SER A 36 5.71 -10.78 5.55
CA SER A 36 5.29 -10.83 6.95
C SER A 36 4.75 -9.48 7.39
N ALA A 37 5.47 -8.40 7.09
CA ALA A 37 5.03 -7.03 7.37
C ALA A 37 3.73 -6.69 6.61
N MET A 38 3.62 -7.09 5.33
CA MET A 38 2.41 -6.94 4.52
C MET A 38 1.19 -7.63 5.17
N ARG A 39 1.35 -8.90 5.55
CA ARG A 39 0.27 -9.68 6.19
C ARG A 39 -0.15 -9.07 7.52
N TYR A 40 0.82 -8.60 8.30
CA TYR A 40 0.55 -7.97 9.57
C TYR A 40 -0.18 -6.65 9.41
N ALA A 41 0.19 -5.81 8.43
CA ALA A 41 -0.54 -4.60 8.10
C ALA A 41 -2.01 -4.89 7.75
N ASN A 42 -2.26 -5.92 6.93
CA ASN A 42 -3.61 -6.36 6.58
C ASN A 42 -4.40 -6.86 7.80
N HIS A 43 -3.75 -7.65 8.68
CA HIS A 43 -4.36 -8.12 9.92
C HIS A 43 -4.84 -6.96 10.79
N LEU A 44 -4.05 -5.92 10.96
CA LEU A 44 -4.36 -4.76 11.79
C LEU A 44 -5.63 -4.03 11.35
N VAL A 45 -5.91 -3.94 10.05
CA VAL A 45 -7.12 -3.28 9.54
C VAL A 45 -8.29 -4.24 9.31
N GLY A 46 -8.10 -5.55 9.54
CA GLY A 46 -9.13 -6.58 9.36
C GLY A 46 -9.32 -7.04 7.91
N ASN A 47 -8.34 -6.83 7.05
CA ASN A 47 -8.35 -7.35 5.68
C ASN A 47 -7.90 -8.81 5.62
N ALA A 48 -8.21 -9.50 4.52
CA ALA A 48 -7.60 -10.80 4.23
C ALA A 48 -6.07 -10.66 4.18
N LEU A 49 -5.33 -11.62 4.77
CA LEU A 49 -3.86 -11.54 4.88
C LEU A 49 -3.14 -11.42 3.53
N ALA A 50 -3.76 -11.90 2.46
CA ALA A 50 -3.25 -11.84 1.09
C ALA A 50 -3.78 -10.64 0.28
N ALA A 51 -4.56 -9.74 0.91
CA ALA A 51 -5.06 -8.55 0.23
C ALA A 51 -3.90 -7.65 -0.22
N PRO A 52 -4.07 -6.92 -1.33
CA PRO A 52 -3.08 -5.93 -1.74
C PRO A 52 -2.86 -4.85 -0.68
N VAL A 53 -1.68 -4.28 -0.66
CA VAL A 53 -1.27 -3.15 0.18
C VAL A 53 -0.49 -2.14 -0.66
N LEU A 54 -0.27 -0.95 -0.12
CA LEU A 54 0.73 -0.03 -0.67
C LEU A 54 2.11 -0.35 -0.08
N GLU A 55 3.05 -0.76 -0.92
CA GLU A 55 4.46 -0.87 -0.56
C GLU A 55 5.14 0.46 -0.84
N VAL A 56 5.71 1.04 0.20
CA VAL A 56 6.41 2.32 0.20
C VAL A 56 7.91 2.08 0.16
N THR A 57 8.61 2.79 -0.72
CA THR A 57 10.07 2.67 -0.89
C THR A 57 10.76 3.97 -0.49
N LEU A 58 11.66 3.92 0.49
CA LEU A 58 12.58 4.98 0.98
C LEU A 58 11.89 6.26 1.47
N SER A 59 11.03 6.90 0.71
CA SER A 59 10.20 8.01 1.15
C SER A 59 8.74 7.75 0.82
N GLY A 60 7.86 8.04 1.77
CA GLY A 60 6.46 7.71 1.65
C GLY A 60 5.60 8.78 1.00
N PRO A 61 4.36 8.43 0.68
CA PRO A 61 3.40 9.33 0.10
C PRO A 61 2.83 10.31 1.14
N HIS A 62 2.29 11.42 0.62
CA HIS A 62 1.32 12.27 1.29
C HIS A 62 -0.04 11.99 0.65
N LEU A 63 -1.00 11.60 1.47
CA LEU A 63 -2.34 11.19 1.06
C LEU A 63 -3.38 12.10 1.70
N HIS A 64 -4.38 12.48 0.91
CA HIS A 64 -5.57 13.19 1.40
C HIS A 64 -6.73 12.20 1.49
N CYS A 65 -7.39 12.15 2.64
CA CYS A 65 -8.51 11.25 2.87
C CYS A 65 -9.80 11.84 2.31
N LEU A 66 -10.44 11.15 1.36
CA LEU A 66 -11.70 11.55 0.75
C LEU A 66 -12.91 10.84 1.38
N GLU A 67 -12.71 9.63 1.90
CA GLU A 67 -13.74 8.84 2.58
C GLU A 67 -13.17 8.14 3.82
N ALA A 68 -13.96 8.07 4.88
CA ALA A 68 -13.56 7.46 6.15
C ALA A 68 -13.15 5.99 6.02
N GLY A 69 -12.26 5.56 6.90
CA GLY A 69 -11.82 4.18 7.01
C GLY A 69 -10.75 3.99 8.06
N ARG A 70 -10.04 2.87 7.96
CA ARG A 70 -8.89 2.57 8.83
C ARG A 70 -7.66 2.28 7.99
N VAL A 71 -6.50 2.70 8.50
CA VAL A 71 -5.20 2.40 7.91
C VAL A 71 -4.25 1.88 8.97
N ALA A 72 -3.26 1.10 8.56
CA ALA A 72 -2.17 0.66 9.42
C ALA A 72 -0.87 0.63 8.62
N LEU A 73 0.20 1.16 9.24
CA LEU A 73 1.55 1.15 8.68
C LEU A 73 2.42 0.14 9.41
N VAL A 74 3.08 -0.73 8.65
CA VAL A 74 4.07 -1.69 9.17
C VAL A 74 5.35 -1.56 8.37
N GLY A 75 6.46 -1.29 9.03
CA GLY A 75 7.78 -1.14 8.42
C GLY A 75 8.74 -0.44 9.37
N SER A 76 9.98 -0.90 9.40
CA SER A 76 11.01 -0.27 10.22
C SER A 76 11.48 1.04 9.58
N GLY A 77 11.66 2.07 10.40
CA GLY A 77 12.20 3.36 9.96
C GLY A 77 11.19 4.24 9.19
N PHE A 78 9.90 4.03 9.45
CA PHE A 78 8.84 4.88 8.91
C PHE A 78 7.85 5.25 10.02
N ASP A 79 7.44 6.51 10.00
CA ASP A 79 6.41 7.07 10.87
C ASP A 79 5.17 7.41 10.05
N LEU A 80 3.99 7.16 10.62
CA LEU A 80 2.72 7.60 10.08
C LEU A 80 2.27 8.85 10.84
N LEU A 81 2.06 9.93 10.13
CA LEU A 81 1.52 11.16 10.68
C LEU A 81 0.08 11.33 10.21
N LEU A 82 -0.82 11.66 11.14
CA LEU A 82 -2.19 12.06 10.86
C LEU A 82 -2.32 13.55 11.20
N ASN A 83 -2.63 14.38 10.22
CA ASN A 83 -2.74 15.84 10.37
C ASN A 83 -1.51 16.47 11.03
N GLY A 84 -0.32 15.95 10.72
CA GLY A 84 0.96 16.39 11.26
C GLY A 84 1.38 15.73 12.58
N GLU A 85 0.47 15.01 13.27
CA GLU A 85 0.75 14.35 14.53
C GLU A 85 1.18 12.90 14.36
N PRO A 86 2.31 12.47 14.95
CA PRO A 86 2.78 11.10 14.88
C PRO A 86 1.78 10.12 15.49
N GLN A 87 1.54 9.02 14.80
CA GLN A 87 0.65 7.96 15.27
C GLN A 87 1.43 6.81 15.89
N PRO A 88 0.84 6.08 16.87
CA PRO A 88 1.48 4.91 17.45
C PRO A 88 1.82 3.87 16.36
N PRO A 89 3.03 3.29 16.39
CA PRO A 89 3.40 2.26 15.44
C PRO A 89 2.60 0.97 15.66
N LEU A 90 2.39 0.22 14.59
CA LEU A 90 1.78 -1.11 14.61
C LEU A 90 0.35 -1.15 15.16
N LEU A 91 -0.36 -0.03 15.10
CA LEU A 91 -1.78 0.06 15.46
C LEU A 91 -2.60 0.57 14.26
N PRO A 92 -3.84 0.09 14.11
CA PRO A 92 -4.75 0.66 13.13
C PRO A 92 -5.25 2.02 13.63
N ILE A 93 -5.27 3.02 12.76
CA ILE A 93 -5.84 4.32 13.02
C ILE A 93 -7.08 4.56 12.17
N SER A 94 -8.08 5.25 12.74
CA SER A 94 -9.25 5.71 12.01
C SER A 94 -8.94 7.05 11.35
N VAL A 95 -9.40 7.22 10.13
CA VAL A 95 -9.25 8.45 9.36
C VAL A 95 -10.59 8.88 8.79
N ASN A 96 -10.79 10.18 8.67
CA ASN A 96 -12.03 10.81 8.23
C ASN A 96 -11.80 11.64 6.96
N PRO A 97 -12.86 11.98 6.22
CA PRO A 97 -12.73 12.90 5.11
C PRO A 97 -12.10 14.23 5.54
N GLY A 98 -11.13 14.71 4.77
CA GLY A 98 -10.34 15.92 5.07
C GLY A 98 -9.05 15.67 5.83
N ASP A 99 -8.84 14.47 6.41
CA ASP A 99 -7.58 14.14 7.07
C ASP A 99 -6.43 14.01 6.07
N GLU A 100 -5.23 14.36 6.53
CA GLU A 100 -3.99 14.19 5.80
C GLU A 100 -3.12 13.11 6.45
N LEU A 101 -2.67 12.16 5.65
CA LEU A 101 -1.76 11.10 6.05
C LEU A 101 -0.40 11.33 5.37
N ILE A 102 0.65 11.40 6.17
CA ILE A 102 2.03 11.50 5.66
C ILE A 102 2.83 10.32 6.19
N ILE A 103 3.45 9.59 5.28
CA ILE A 103 4.40 8.53 5.64
C ILE A 103 5.81 9.11 5.53
N LYS A 104 6.46 9.29 6.67
CA LYS A 104 7.77 9.91 6.78
C LYS A 104 8.83 8.84 7.06
N SER A 105 9.92 8.86 6.30
CA SER A 105 11.09 8.01 6.58
C SER A 105 11.96 8.64 7.66
N SER A 106 12.39 7.82 8.62
CA SER A 106 13.41 8.20 9.63
C SER A 106 14.84 7.86 9.16
N GLY A 107 15.02 7.32 7.96
CA GLY A 107 16.32 6.95 7.39
C GLY A 107 16.84 5.57 7.77
N ASN A 108 16.17 4.84 8.67
CA ASN A 108 16.61 3.55 9.19
C ASN A 108 15.88 2.34 8.58
N GLY A 109 15.23 2.51 7.42
CA GLY A 109 14.49 1.45 6.73
C GLY A 109 14.30 1.75 5.25
N CYS A 110 14.04 0.69 4.48
CA CYS A 110 13.88 0.79 3.03
C CYS A 110 12.44 0.58 2.57
N ARG A 111 11.64 -0.12 3.35
CA ARG A 111 10.26 -0.51 2.98
C ARG A 111 9.31 -0.38 4.14
N ALA A 112 8.08 0.08 3.80
CA ALA A 112 6.92 0.03 4.67
C ALA A 112 5.68 -0.39 3.88
N TYR A 113 4.68 -0.88 4.59
CA TYR A 113 3.44 -1.41 4.03
C TYR A 113 2.27 -0.67 4.67
N LEU A 114 1.58 0.13 3.88
CA LEU A 114 0.34 0.76 4.30
C LEU A 114 -0.83 -0.11 3.84
N SER A 115 -1.52 -0.72 4.79
CA SER A 115 -2.79 -1.37 4.54
C SER A 115 -3.94 -0.40 4.77
N VAL A 116 -4.94 -0.48 3.91
CA VAL A 116 -6.14 0.35 3.92
C VAL A 116 -7.35 -0.56 4.03
N SER A 117 -8.24 -0.32 4.99
CA SER A 117 -9.41 -1.17 5.23
C SER A 117 -10.37 -1.16 4.04
N GLY A 118 -10.79 -2.35 3.61
CA GLY A 118 -11.73 -2.53 2.53
C GLY A 118 -11.28 -3.53 1.46
N GLN A 119 -12.17 -3.77 0.51
CA GLN A 119 -11.89 -4.65 -0.62
C GLN A 119 -11.25 -3.85 -1.75
N TRP A 120 -10.07 -4.30 -2.18
CA TRP A 120 -9.32 -3.73 -3.29
C TRP A 120 -9.92 -4.14 -4.63
N HIS A 121 -10.25 -3.16 -5.45
CA HIS A 121 -10.63 -3.35 -6.86
C HIS A 121 -9.43 -3.08 -7.76
N ALA A 122 -8.38 -3.91 -7.60
CA ALA A 122 -7.17 -3.78 -8.40
C ALA A 122 -7.21 -4.73 -9.59
N GLU A 123 -6.73 -4.25 -10.73
CA GLU A 123 -6.47 -5.10 -11.89
C GLU A 123 -5.48 -6.20 -11.51
N ARG A 124 -5.69 -7.42 -12.03
CA ARG A 124 -4.83 -8.57 -11.74
C ARG A 124 -4.31 -9.15 -13.03
N TRP A 125 -3.02 -9.45 -13.02
CA TRP A 125 -2.37 -10.23 -14.07
C TRP A 125 -1.76 -11.49 -13.47
N LEU A 126 -2.07 -12.65 -14.05
CA LEU A 126 -1.69 -13.96 -13.53
C LEU A 126 -2.03 -14.13 -12.04
N GLY A 127 -3.21 -13.65 -11.63
CA GLY A 127 -3.76 -13.76 -10.29
C GLY A 127 -3.24 -12.74 -9.26
N SER A 128 -2.30 -11.86 -9.62
CA SER A 128 -1.67 -10.88 -8.72
C SER A 128 -1.92 -9.45 -9.16
N ALA A 129 -2.20 -8.57 -8.18
CA ALA A 129 -2.29 -7.12 -8.36
C ALA A 129 -0.92 -6.42 -8.15
N SER A 130 0.15 -7.18 -7.88
CA SER A 130 1.47 -6.61 -7.63
C SER A 130 2.01 -5.90 -8.86
N ALA A 131 2.48 -4.67 -8.63
CA ALA A 131 3.26 -3.94 -9.63
C ALA A 131 4.42 -4.79 -10.12
N LEU A 132 4.59 -4.84 -11.42
CA LEU A 132 5.67 -5.57 -12.06
C LEU A 132 6.30 -4.71 -13.12
N ARG A 133 7.63 -4.65 -13.09
CA ARG A 133 8.43 -3.98 -14.09
C ARG A 133 9.34 -4.99 -14.80
N ILE A 134 9.30 -5.00 -16.11
CA ILE A 134 10.24 -5.78 -16.94
C ILE A 134 10.99 -4.77 -17.83
N GLY A 135 12.28 -4.62 -17.60
CA GLY A 135 13.07 -3.57 -18.23
C GLY A 135 12.54 -2.18 -17.89
N SER A 136 12.17 -1.38 -18.89
CA SER A 136 11.58 -0.06 -18.73
C SER A 136 10.04 -0.04 -18.64
N HIS A 137 9.38 -1.20 -18.81
CA HIS A 137 7.93 -1.29 -18.93
C HIS A 137 7.26 -1.71 -17.62
N GLU A 138 6.27 -0.94 -17.18
CA GLU A 138 5.32 -1.33 -16.13
C GLU A 138 4.23 -2.18 -16.78
N LEU A 139 3.99 -3.39 -16.26
CA LEU A 139 3.06 -4.35 -16.88
C LEU A 139 1.64 -4.28 -16.35
N LEU A 140 1.43 -3.61 -15.21
CA LEU A 140 0.10 -3.42 -14.63
C LEU A 140 -0.17 -1.93 -14.48
N PRO A 141 -1.01 -1.36 -15.35
CA PRO A 141 -1.50 0.01 -15.18
C PRO A 141 -2.17 0.19 -13.81
N GLY A 142 -1.90 1.32 -13.14
CA GLY A 142 -2.49 1.62 -11.83
C GLY A 142 -1.87 0.87 -10.64
N ALA A 143 -0.84 0.05 -10.85
CA ALA A 143 -0.11 -0.58 -9.74
C ALA A 143 1.07 0.26 -9.22
N VAL A 144 1.44 1.32 -9.92
CA VAL A 144 2.42 2.34 -9.50
C VAL A 144 1.69 3.66 -9.34
N TRP A 145 1.75 4.22 -8.14
CA TRP A 145 0.97 5.39 -7.75
C TRP A 145 1.74 6.67 -8.03
N THR A 146 1.04 7.67 -8.55
CA THR A 146 1.56 8.99 -8.86
C THR A 146 0.68 10.09 -8.26
N ARG A 147 1.16 11.33 -8.30
CA ARG A 147 0.39 12.48 -7.84
C ARG A 147 -0.94 12.59 -8.59
N GLY A 148 -2.02 12.78 -7.86
CA GLY A 148 -3.37 12.95 -8.39
C GLY A 148 -4.17 11.66 -8.47
N ASP A 149 -3.52 10.48 -8.40
CA ASP A 149 -4.21 9.20 -8.41
C ASP A 149 -5.12 9.07 -7.17
N VAL A 150 -6.20 8.30 -7.32
CA VAL A 150 -7.15 8.02 -6.24
C VAL A 150 -7.23 6.51 -6.04
N LEU A 151 -6.87 6.07 -4.83
CA LEU A 151 -7.10 4.70 -4.37
C LEU A 151 -8.52 4.61 -3.83
N GLU A 152 -9.31 3.70 -4.39
CA GLU A 152 -10.67 3.43 -3.96
C GLU A 152 -10.84 1.97 -3.52
N LEU A 153 -11.41 1.78 -2.32
CA LEU A 153 -11.76 0.48 -1.77
C LEU A 153 -13.24 0.48 -1.39
N SER A 154 -13.95 -0.60 -1.72
CA SER A 154 -15.31 -0.78 -1.22
C SER A 154 -15.29 -1.26 0.24
N LEU A 155 -16.35 -0.93 0.97
CA LEU A 155 -16.54 -1.45 2.32
C LEU A 155 -16.72 -2.97 2.27
N ILE A 156 -16.05 -3.68 3.17
CA ILE A 156 -16.35 -5.09 3.41
C ILE A 156 -17.59 -5.10 4.29
N HIS A 157 -18.73 -5.46 3.71
CA HIS A 157 -19.89 -5.80 4.52
C HIS A 157 -19.62 -7.19 5.13
N ILE A 158 -19.35 -7.21 6.42
CA ILE A 158 -19.32 -8.43 7.22
C ILE A 158 -20.76 -8.79 7.59
#